data_513959aeb2a785104b182807d26985c1
#
_entry.id   513959aeb2a785104b182807d26985c1
#
_cell.length_a   1.000
_cell.length_b   1.000
_cell.length_c   1.000
_cell.angle_alpha   90.00
_cell.angle_beta   90.00
_cell.angle_gamma   90.00
#
_symmetry.space_group_name_H-M   'P 1'
#
loop_
_entity.id
_entity.type
_entity.pdbx_description
1 polymer ?
#
loop_
_entity_poly.entity_id
_entity_poly.type
_entity_poly.pdbx_seq_one_letter_code
_entity_poly.pdbx_strand_id
1 'polypeptide(L)'
;MIIKKIFYLFLSVFALNAQEKEYIINTVAFYNVENLFDTVDDPENNWDEARTPNGEDKWTDEKYEIKLNNLSKVLPQIGSDISNSHPAIIGLCEVENKRVLIDLISTKSMKPLNYGIIHFDSPDWRGIDVALLFDTKKFIPRITKTYPLKVTYKGRPSSTRDILVVFGFLNKEPINFIVNHWPSRGGGKPSVEHRFNAGKINRSIIDSIQKINPKSRIISMGDFNDDPVDPSIKIALQTKSEKKDTKLNEMYNPMEFLFKEKYYWTYLYKGKGNMLDQLIVSGSLLEDDSKLRFLKAGVFNKKWLLNGREKGRWAGYPTPNVIYGKFDPEGYSDHLPVFLYLAKEIN
;
A
#
# COMPACT_ATOMS: atom_id res chain seq x y z
N MET A 1 0.86 55.57 -65.94
CA MET A 1 1.98 54.78 -65.46
C MET A 1 1.71 54.54 -63.97
N ILE A 2 1.14 53.37 -63.64
CA ILE A 2 0.66 53.04 -62.27
C ILE A 2 1.70 52.12 -61.67
N ILE A 3 2.36 52.57 -60.62
CA ILE A 3 3.38 51.80 -59.86
C ILE A 3 2.62 50.98 -58.79
N LYS A 4 2.54 49.67 -59.01
CA LYS A 4 2.06 48.74 -57.96
C LYS A 4 3.18 48.53 -56.92
N LYS A 5 2.94 48.99 -55.70
CA LYS A 5 3.78 48.62 -54.52
C LYS A 5 3.37 47.24 -54.04
N ILE A 6 4.27 46.28 -54.15
CA ILE A 6 4.14 44.93 -53.59
C ILE A 6 4.63 45.00 -52.15
N PHE A 7 3.73 44.77 -51.19
CA PHE A 7 4.01 44.64 -49.76
C PHE A 7 4.34 43.17 -49.45
N TYR A 8 5.60 42.88 -49.20
CA TYR A 8 6.00 41.56 -48.67
C TYR A 8 5.73 41.50 -47.17
N LEU A 9 4.75 40.72 -46.77
CA LEU A 9 4.46 40.38 -45.36
C LEU A 9 5.39 39.24 -44.95
N PHE A 10 6.44 39.52 -44.19
CA PHE A 10 7.28 38.52 -43.55
C PHE A 10 6.48 37.91 -42.35
N LEU A 11 5.90 36.73 -42.52
CA LEU A 11 5.39 35.90 -41.41
C LEU A 11 6.60 35.19 -40.78
N SER A 12 7.10 35.70 -39.67
CA SER A 12 8.05 34.98 -38.83
C SER A 12 7.26 33.91 -38.02
N VAL A 13 7.34 32.65 -38.46
CA VAL A 13 6.86 31.51 -37.72
C VAL A 13 7.81 31.28 -36.55
N PHE A 14 7.47 31.76 -35.37
CA PHE A 14 8.09 31.30 -34.13
C PHE A 14 7.68 29.86 -33.92
N ALA A 15 8.53 28.89 -34.28
CA ALA A 15 8.42 27.53 -33.83
C ALA A 15 8.69 27.54 -32.30
N LEU A 16 7.64 27.52 -31.48
CA LEU A 16 7.76 27.17 -30.09
C LEU A 16 8.20 25.71 -30.03
N ASN A 17 9.49 25.48 -29.88
CA ASN A 17 10.02 24.19 -29.46
C ASN A 17 9.49 23.93 -28.01
N ALA A 18 8.31 23.41 -27.87
CA ALA A 18 7.89 22.79 -26.60
C ALA A 18 8.80 21.55 -26.45
N GLN A 19 9.82 21.65 -25.62
CA GLN A 19 10.63 20.51 -25.24
C GLN A 19 9.67 19.51 -24.55
N GLU A 20 9.44 18.35 -25.17
CA GLU A 20 8.64 17.29 -24.54
C GLU A 20 9.34 16.85 -23.27
N LYS A 21 8.66 17.04 -22.14
CA LYS A 21 9.17 16.60 -20.85
C LYS A 21 9.01 15.11 -20.73
N GLU A 22 10.08 14.40 -20.50
CA GLU A 22 10.06 12.96 -20.21
C GLU A 22 9.90 12.72 -18.71
N TYR A 23 9.18 11.66 -18.36
CA TYR A 23 8.90 11.30 -16.98
C TYR A 23 9.17 9.83 -16.71
N ILE A 24 9.82 9.54 -15.58
CA ILE A 24 9.84 8.22 -14.98
C ILE A 24 8.60 8.09 -14.10
N ILE A 25 7.77 7.09 -14.39
CA ILE A 25 6.59 6.77 -13.57
C ILE A 25 6.94 5.57 -12.67
N ASN A 26 6.77 5.76 -11.36
CA ASN A 26 6.92 4.70 -10.38
C ASN A 26 5.58 4.37 -9.75
N THR A 27 5.26 3.09 -9.65
CA THR A 27 4.12 2.61 -8.87
C THR A 27 4.59 2.33 -7.44
N VAL A 28 3.84 2.85 -6.46
CA VAL A 28 3.90 2.47 -5.06
C VAL A 28 2.60 1.75 -4.74
N ALA A 29 2.67 0.54 -4.22
CA ALA A 29 1.52 -0.32 -3.94
C ALA A 29 1.46 -0.72 -2.46
N PHE A 30 0.27 -1.09 -2.00
CA PHE A 30 0.06 -1.78 -0.74
C PHE A 30 -0.93 -2.92 -0.93
N TYR A 31 -0.70 -4.05 -0.25
CA TYR A 31 -1.59 -5.21 -0.29
C TYR A 31 -1.60 -5.94 1.06
N ASN A 32 -2.78 -6.12 1.64
CA ASN A 32 -3.00 -7.11 2.68
C ASN A 32 -3.08 -8.47 2.00
N VAL A 33 -2.15 -9.38 2.33
CA VAL A 33 -2.01 -10.67 1.66
C VAL A 33 -2.79 -11.81 2.32
N GLU A 34 -3.61 -11.50 3.31
CA GLU A 34 -4.45 -12.46 4.03
C GLU A 34 -3.66 -13.64 4.59
N ASN A 35 -3.00 -13.44 5.74
CA ASN A 35 -2.35 -14.51 6.51
C ASN A 35 -1.38 -15.37 5.68
N LEU A 36 -0.30 -14.77 5.18
CA LEU A 36 0.78 -15.50 4.52
C LEU A 36 1.67 -16.15 5.57
N PHE A 37 1.36 -17.41 5.90
CA PHE A 37 2.12 -18.29 6.81
C PHE A 37 2.87 -19.35 6.02
N ASP A 38 4.02 -19.77 6.53
CA ASP A 38 4.66 -20.99 6.05
C ASP A 38 4.03 -22.24 6.73
N THR A 39 4.65 -23.40 6.65
CA THR A 39 4.12 -24.66 7.19
C THR A 39 4.88 -25.15 8.40
N VAL A 40 5.80 -24.33 8.92
CA VAL A 40 6.68 -24.68 10.04
C VAL A 40 6.18 -24.01 11.31
N ASP A 41 5.94 -24.82 12.32
CA ASP A 41 5.55 -24.38 13.64
C ASP A 41 6.63 -23.53 14.31
N ASP A 42 6.30 -22.29 14.74
CA ASP A 42 7.17 -21.45 15.54
C ASP A 42 6.80 -21.65 17.03
N PRO A 43 7.65 -22.32 17.82
CA PRO A 43 7.34 -22.65 19.20
C PRO A 43 7.16 -21.41 20.11
N GLU A 44 7.53 -20.22 19.65
CA GLU A 44 7.29 -18.96 20.37
C GLU A 44 5.95 -18.30 20.01
N ASN A 45 5.25 -18.81 18.98
CA ASN A 45 3.96 -18.31 18.50
C ASN A 45 2.88 -19.39 18.53
N ASN A 46 2.10 -19.47 19.60
CA ASN A 46 1.01 -20.46 19.74
C ASN A 46 -0.15 -20.29 18.73
N TRP A 47 -0.06 -19.40 17.78
CA TRP A 47 -1.16 -19.12 16.82
C TRP A 47 -0.91 -19.73 15.44
N ASP A 48 0.33 -19.99 15.08
CA ASP A 48 0.67 -20.63 13.82
C ASP A 48 0.52 -22.15 13.87
N GLU A 49 0.42 -22.75 15.06
CA GLU A 49 0.09 -24.18 15.22
C GLU A 49 -1.08 -24.62 14.33
N ALA A 50 -2.13 -23.77 14.22
CA ALA A 50 -3.25 -24.01 13.33
C ALA A 50 -2.86 -24.02 11.84
N ARG A 51 -1.79 -23.33 11.50
CA ARG A 51 -1.27 -23.12 10.13
C ARG A 51 -0.21 -24.13 9.73
N THR A 52 -0.13 -25.26 10.40
CA THR A 52 0.78 -26.37 10.08
C THR A 52 0.05 -27.51 9.36
N PRO A 53 0.75 -28.46 8.73
CA PRO A 53 0.14 -29.62 8.08
C PRO A 53 -0.72 -30.48 9.03
N ASN A 54 -0.35 -30.51 10.30
CA ASN A 54 -1.08 -31.23 11.35
C ASN A 54 -2.07 -30.35 12.12
N GLY A 55 -2.03 -29.03 11.94
CA GLY A 55 -2.89 -28.05 12.57
C GLY A 55 -4.35 -28.10 12.09
N GLU A 56 -5.18 -27.21 12.64
CA GLU A 56 -6.63 -27.14 12.34
C GLU A 56 -6.89 -26.85 10.86
N ASP A 57 -6.12 -25.96 10.25
CA ASP A 57 -6.28 -25.54 8.86
C ASP A 57 -5.72 -26.54 7.86
N LYS A 58 -5.00 -27.57 8.33
CA LYS A 58 -4.31 -28.53 7.47
C LYS A 58 -3.47 -27.82 6.40
N TRP A 59 -2.65 -26.85 6.85
CA TRP A 59 -1.89 -25.96 6.00
C TRP A 59 -0.65 -26.68 5.49
N THR A 60 -0.77 -27.32 4.32
CA THR A 60 0.28 -28.14 3.70
C THR A 60 1.21 -27.30 2.81
N ASP A 61 2.40 -27.81 2.51
CA ASP A 61 3.33 -27.18 1.56
C ASP A 61 2.67 -26.91 0.21
N GLU A 62 1.80 -27.81 -0.27
CA GLU A 62 1.05 -27.61 -1.51
C GLU A 62 0.15 -26.36 -1.45
N LYS A 63 -0.58 -26.17 -0.35
CA LYS A 63 -1.44 -24.99 -0.14
C LYS A 63 -0.60 -23.72 -0.05
N TYR A 64 0.52 -23.78 0.66
CA TYR A 64 1.45 -22.68 0.79
C TYR A 64 2.03 -22.27 -0.57
N GLU A 65 2.52 -23.23 -1.37
CA GLU A 65 3.01 -22.97 -2.72
C GLU A 65 1.95 -22.35 -3.64
N ILE A 66 0.69 -22.84 -3.57
CA ILE A 66 -0.43 -22.26 -4.32
C ILE A 66 -0.62 -20.80 -3.92
N LYS A 67 -0.63 -20.48 -2.62
CA LYS A 67 -0.77 -19.09 -2.13
C LYS A 67 0.36 -18.21 -2.61
N LEU A 68 1.61 -18.65 -2.48
CA LEU A 68 2.77 -17.92 -3.00
C LEU A 68 2.65 -17.65 -4.50
N ASN A 69 2.28 -18.66 -5.28
CA ASN A 69 2.10 -18.54 -6.72
C ASN A 69 0.96 -17.58 -7.09
N ASN A 70 -0.15 -17.60 -6.35
CA ASN A 70 -1.26 -16.70 -6.57
C ASN A 70 -0.88 -15.25 -6.25
N LEU A 71 -0.27 -14.99 -5.10
CA LEU A 71 0.23 -13.65 -4.75
C LEU A 71 1.27 -13.14 -5.76
N SER A 72 2.18 -14.01 -6.21
CA SER A 72 3.21 -13.66 -7.20
C SER A 72 2.65 -13.31 -8.59
N LYS A 73 1.42 -13.71 -8.90
CA LYS A 73 0.71 -13.26 -10.11
C LYS A 73 0.15 -11.85 -9.94
N VAL A 74 -0.30 -11.51 -8.72
CA VAL A 74 -0.92 -10.21 -8.43
C VAL A 74 0.11 -9.09 -8.37
N LEU A 75 1.14 -9.27 -7.53
CA LEU A 75 2.07 -8.22 -7.12
C LEU A 75 2.73 -7.46 -8.29
N PRO A 76 3.27 -8.12 -9.33
CA PRO A 76 3.91 -7.41 -10.44
C PRO A 76 2.95 -6.59 -11.30
N GLN A 77 1.66 -6.90 -11.26
CA GLN A 77 0.65 -6.27 -12.12
C GLN A 77 0.02 -5.04 -11.50
N ILE A 78 0.22 -4.80 -10.19
CA ILE A 78 -0.43 -3.68 -9.51
C ILE A 78 0.04 -2.36 -10.13
N GLY A 79 -0.88 -1.61 -10.73
CA GLY A 79 -0.60 -0.31 -11.34
C GLY A 79 0.32 -0.35 -12.56
N SER A 80 0.54 -1.51 -13.19
CA SER A 80 1.39 -1.62 -14.38
C SER A 80 0.81 -0.95 -15.63
N ASP A 81 -0.49 -0.66 -15.64
CA ASP A 81 -1.22 -0.11 -16.79
C ASP A 81 -0.67 1.26 -17.27
N ILE A 82 -0.03 2.05 -16.40
CA ILE A 82 0.56 3.35 -16.75
C ILE A 82 2.08 3.34 -16.63
N SER A 83 2.63 2.71 -15.59
CA SER A 83 4.07 2.67 -15.38
C SER A 83 4.80 1.76 -16.36
N ASN A 84 4.07 0.89 -17.08
CA ASN A 84 4.60 -0.17 -17.95
C ASN A 84 5.68 -1.02 -17.25
N SER A 85 5.64 -1.07 -15.93
CA SER A 85 6.58 -1.83 -15.11
C SER A 85 5.93 -2.29 -13.81
N HIS A 86 6.55 -3.27 -13.16
CA HIS A 86 6.16 -3.68 -11.82
C HIS A 86 6.34 -2.54 -10.80
N PRO A 87 5.62 -2.57 -9.66
CA PRO A 87 5.75 -1.55 -8.62
C PRO A 87 7.19 -1.40 -8.14
N ALA A 88 7.62 -0.15 -7.93
CA ALA A 88 8.94 0.13 -7.34
C ALA A 88 8.96 -0.18 -5.84
N ILE A 89 7.81 -0.04 -5.18
CA ILE A 89 7.62 -0.26 -3.74
C ILE A 89 6.29 -1.00 -3.55
N ILE A 90 6.30 -2.01 -2.68
CA ILE A 90 5.10 -2.72 -2.26
C ILE A 90 5.14 -2.85 -0.73
N GLY A 91 4.23 -2.17 -0.04
CA GLY A 91 3.91 -2.44 1.36
C GLY A 91 3.04 -3.69 1.45
N LEU A 92 3.33 -4.55 2.40
CA LEU A 92 2.55 -5.74 2.70
C LEU A 92 2.14 -5.77 4.17
N CYS A 93 1.07 -6.45 4.49
CA CYS A 93 0.73 -6.86 5.84
C CYS A 93 0.12 -8.27 5.86
N GLU A 94 -0.02 -8.82 7.06
CA GLU A 94 -0.41 -10.21 7.31
C GLU A 94 0.62 -11.21 6.73
N VAL A 95 1.88 -10.89 6.90
CA VAL A 95 3.02 -11.77 6.64
C VAL A 95 3.55 -12.30 7.97
N GLU A 96 3.83 -13.57 8.06
CA GLU A 96 4.28 -14.20 9.29
C GLU A 96 5.70 -13.81 9.64
N ASN A 97 6.63 -14.00 8.72
CA ASN A 97 8.05 -13.86 8.99
C ASN A 97 8.84 -13.49 7.72
N LYS A 98 10.16 -13.31 7.86
CA LYS A 98 11.02 -13.00 6.72
C LYS A 98 11.13 -14.13 5.72
N ARG A 99 10.97 -15.40 6.13
CA ARG A 99 11.08 -16.57 5.27
C ARG A 99 9.97 -16.57 4.22
N VAL A 100 8.72 -16.37 4.61
CA VAL A 100 7.60 -16.31 3.64
C VAL A 100 7.80 -15.23 2.58
N LEU A 101 8.46 -14.13 2.92
CA LEU A 101 8.79 -13.07 1.98
C LEU A 101 9.92 -13.48 1.02
N ILE A 102 10.95 -14.20 1.50
CA ILE A 102 12.00 -14.76 0.67
C ILE A 102 11.42 -15.76 -0.32
N ASP A 103 10.54 -16.65 0.14
CA ASP A 103 9.88 -17.65 -0.69
C ASP A 103 9.00 -16.96 -1.75
N LEU A 104 8.24 -15.91 -1.37
CA LEU A 104 7.41 -15.13 -2.28
C LEU A 104 8.23 -14.49 -3.40
N ILE A 105 9.32 -13.77 -3.07
CA ILE A 105 10.17 -13.13 -4.10
C ILE A 105 11.01 -14.14 -4.89
N SER A 106 11.14 -15.36 -4.42
CA SER A 106 11.84 -16.46 -5.11
C SER A 106 10.97 -17.20 -6.12
N THR A 107 9.66 -16.97 -6.12
CA THR A 107 8.73 -17.56 -7.10
C THR A 107 9.13 -17.20 -8.53
N LYS A 108 8.71 -18.04 -9.51
CA LYS A 108 9.05 -17.85 -10.92
C LYS A 108 8.71 -16.45 -11.46
N SER A 109 7.61 -15.86 -11.02
CA SER A 109 7.15 -14.54 -11.50
C SER A 109 7.89 -13.37 -10.83
N MET A 110 8.28 -13.52 -9.56
CA MET A 110 8.90 -12.45 -8.78
C MET A 110 10.42 -12.43 -8.88
N LYS A 111 11.06 -13.59 -8.98
CA LYS A 111 12.53 -13.74 -9.00
C LYS A 111 13.25 -12.83 -10.00
N PRO A 112 12.77 -12.65 -11.26
CA PRO A 112 13.43 -11.75 -12.22
C PRO A 112 13.36 -10.26 -11.86
N LEU A 113 12.47 -9.87 -10.94
CA LEU A 113 12.19 -8.49 -10.60
C LEU A 113 13.16 -7.90 -9.56
N ASN A 114 13.99 -8.76 -8.92
CA ASN A 114 15.03 -8.39 -7.96
C ASN A 114 14.52 -7.52 -6.80
N TYR A 115 13.43 -7.93 -6.15
CA TYR A 115 12.96 -7.24 -4.95
C TYR A 115 13.87 -7.49 -3.76
N GLY A 116 14.17 -6.40 -3.04
CA GLY A 116 14.71 -6.44 -1.68
C GLY A 116 13.58 -6.48 -0.67
N ILE A 117 13.89 -6.92 0.55
CA ILE A 117 12.94 -7.09 1.66
C ILE A 117 13.38 -6.23 2.84
N ILE A 118 12.42 -5.49 3.42
CA ILE A 118 12.56 -4.88 4.76
C ILE A 118 11.42 -5.41 5.60
N HIS A 119 11.78 -6.14 6.66
CA HIS A 119 10.86 -6.79 7.58
C HIS A 119 11.47 -6.83 8.98
N PHE A 120 10.63 -6.71 9.99
CA PHE A 120 10.96 -6.88 11.41
C PHE A 120 9.79 -7.59 12.07
N ASP A 121 10.11 -8.57 12.90
CA ASP A 121 9.12 -9.25 13.72
C ASP A 121 8.53 -8.27 14.73
N SER A 122 7.21 -8.27 14.87
CA SER A 122 6.47 -7.46 15.81
C SER A 122 5.78 -8.34 16.87
N PRO A 123 5.52 -7.82 18.07
CA PRO A 123 4.95 -8.61 19.14
C PRO A 123 3.43 -8.80 19.00
N ASP A 124 2.95 -9.06 17.79
CA ASP A 124 1.54 -9.39 17.53
C ASP A 124 1.26 -10.82 17.98
N TRP A 125 0.17 -11.02 18.69
CA TRP A 125 -0.21 -12.33 19.24
C TRP A 125 -0.59 -13.38 18.17
N ARG A 126 -0.89 -12.94 16.94
CA ARG A 126 -1.14 -13.83 15.80
C ARG A 126 0.16 -14.19 15.05
N GLY A 127 1.29 -13.54 15.39
CA GLY A 127 2.54 -13.68 14.67
C GLY A 127 2.47 -13.16 13.24
N ILE A 128 1.83 -12.02 13.03
CA ILE A 128 1.76 -11.37 11.71
C ILE A 128 2.36 -9.98 11.76
N ASP A 129 3.00 -9.60 10.67
CA ASP A 129 3.78 -8.39 10.54
C ASP A 129 3.39 -7.54 9.35
N VAL A 130 4.06 -6.38 9.26
CA VAL A 130 4.13 -5.57 8.05
C VAL A 130 5.51 -5.69 7.41
N ALA A 131 5.56 -5.54 6.09
CA ALA A 131 6.81 -5.59 5.35
C ALA A 131 6.82 -4.57 4.20
N LEU A 132 8.02 -4.29 3.67
CA LEU A 132 8.19 -3.49 2.46
C LEU A 132 9.09 -4.25 1.49
N LEU A 133 8.55 -4.55 0.31
CA LEU A 133 9.32 -5.01 -0.85
C LEU A 133 9.69 -3.81 -1.71
N PHE A 134 10.90 -3.82 -2.27
CA PHE A 134 11.37 -2.72 -3.11
C PHE A 134 12.21 -3.21 -4.28
N ASP A 135 12.03 -2.62 -5.44
CA ASP A 135 12.89 -2.84 -6.61
C ASP A 135 14.29 -2.27 -6.32
N THR A 136 15.29 -3.16 -6.20
CA THR A 136 16.67 -2.79 -5.84
C THR A 136 17.37 -1.90 -6.85
N LYS A 137 16.84 -1.81 -8.09
CA LYS A 137 17.35 -0.91 -9.13
C LYS A 137 16.81 0.51 -8.99
N LYS A 138 15.62 0.67 -8.36
CA LYS A 138 14.92 1.95 -8.27
C LYS A 138 15.00 2.59 -6.88
N PHE A 139 15.02 1.76 -5.82
CA PHE A 139 15.02 2.25 -4.44
C PHE A 139 16.22 1.76 -3.64
N ILE A 140 16.84 2.69 -2.92
CA ILE A 140 17.99 2.44 -2.04
C ILE A 140 17.58 2.82 -0.62
N PRO A 141 17.25 1.84 0.25
CA PRO A 141 16.93 2.11 1.65
C PRO A 141 18.17 2.62 2.41
N ARG A 142 17.96 3.47 3.42
CA ARG A 142 19.03 4.05 4.25
C ARG A 142 18.79 3.89 5.74
N ILE A 143 17.55 4.17 6.19
CA ILE A 143 17.18 4.09 7.58
C ILE A 143 15.88 3.30 7.69
N THR A 144 15.86 2.32 8.57
CA THR A 144 14.67 1.54 8.89
C THR A 144 14.42 1.60 10.39
N LYS A 145 13.17 1.73 10.80
CA LYS A 145 12.78 1.80 12.19
C LYS A 145 11.37 1.26 12.38
N THR A 146 11.13 0.58 13.50
CA THR A 146 9.79 0.20 13.94
C THR A 146 9.31 1.08 15.08
N TYR A 147 8.00 1.27 15.17
CA TYR A 147 7.34 1.98 16.24
C TYR A 147 6.25 1.09 16.85
N PRO A 148 6.37 0.74 18.13
CA PRO A 148 5.42 -0.14 18.79
C PRO A 148 4.02 0.45 18.84
N LEU A 149 3.04 -0.35 18.47
CA LEU A 149 1.63 -0.03 18.62
C LEU A 149 1.04 -0.81 19.80
N LYS A 150 0.94 -0.13 20.95
CA LYS A 150 0.38 -0.72 22.17
C LYS A 150 -1.14 -0.61 22.18
N VAL A 151 -1.79 -1.68 22.57
CA VAL A 151 -3.24 -1.78 22.71
C VAL A 151 -3.61 -2.31 24.09
N THR A 152 -4.89 -2.31 24.41
CA THR A 152 -5.40 -2.90 25.66
C THR A 152 -6.40 -3.98 25.31
N TYR A 153 -6.16 -5.21 25.71
CA TYR A 153 -7.06 -6.32 25.53
C TYR A 153 -7.61 -6.80 26.88
N LYS A 154 -8.94 -6.79 27.04
CA LYS A 154 -9.63 -7.14 28.31
C LYS A 154 -9.05 -6.42 29.53
N GLY A 155 -8.73 -5.11 29.37
CA GLY A 155 -8.16 -4.28 30.45
C GLY A 155 -6.67 -4.52 30.75
N ARG A 156 -5.97 -5.36 29.96
CA ARG A 156 -4.53 -5.63 30.13
C ARG A 156 -3.75 -5.04 28.95
N PRO A 157 -2.56 -4.46 29.21
CA PRO A 157 -1.67 -4.04 28.13
C PRO A 157 -1.37 -5.23 27.21
N SER A 158 -1.40 -4.97 25.90
CA SER A 158 -1.07 -5.94 24.86
C SER A 158 -0.32 -5.21 23.74
N SER A 159 0.30 -5.96 22.88
CA SER A 159 0.99 -5.46 21.70
C SER A 159 0.27 -5.92 20.44
N THR A 160 0.55 -5.26 19.34
CA THR A 160 0.09 -5.64 18.00
C THR A 160 1.19 -5.30 17.00
N ARG A 161 0.89 -5.34 15.72
CA ARG A 161 1.87 -5.06 14.66
C ARG A 161 2.51 -3.69 14.85
N ASP A 162 3.82 -3.65 14.79
CA ASP A 162 4.58 -2.41 14.79
C ASP A 162 4.35 -1.62 13.49
N ILE A 163 4.50 -0.30 13.56
CA ILE A 163 4.51 0.55 12.36
C ILE A 163 5.93 0.58 11.82
N LEU A 164 6.12 0.15 10.58
CA LEU A 164 7.44 0.16 9.92
C LEU A 164 7.67 1.50 9.21
N VAL A 165 8.81 2.13 9.46
CA VAL A 165 9.25 3.35 8.78
C VAL A 165 10.53 3.08 8.01
N VAL A 166 10.53 3.45 6.73
CA VAL A 166 11.67 3.28 5.83
C VAL A 166 11.99 4.61 5.15
N PHE A 167 13.16 5.16 5.41
CA PHE A 167 13.72 6.27 4.64
C PHE A 167 14.70 5.75 3.61
N GLY A 168 14.67 6.32 2.40
CA GLY A 168 15.60 5.98 1.33
C GLY A 168 15.46 6.91 0.12
N PHE A 169 16.05 6.49 -0.99
CA PHE A 169 16.05 7.24 -2.24
C PHE A 169 15.36 6.45 -3.35
N LEU A 170 14.24 6.96 -3.86
CA LEU A 170 13.56 6.43 -5.04
C LEU A 170 14.03 7.23 -6.27
N ASN A 171 14.72 6.57 -7.20
CA ASN A 171 15.36 7.23 -8.36
C ASN A 171 16.15 8.48 -7.95
N LYS A 172 16.96 8.39 -6.91
CA LYS A 172 17.79 9.43 -6.29
C LYS A 172 17.01 10.51 -5.52
N GLU A 173 15.68 10.46 -5.43
CA GLU A 173 14.88 11.42 -4.66
C GLU A 173 14.60 10.87 -3.25
N PRO A 174 14.81 11.68 -2.19
CA PRO A 174 14.57 11.25 -0.82
C PRO A 174 13.05 11.09 -0.57
N ILE A 175 12.68 9.97 0.06
CA ILE A 175 11.29 9.65 0.39
C ILE A 175 11.22 8.76 1.64
N ASN A 176 10.14 8.90 2.40
CA ASN A 176 9.82 8.06 3.54
C ASN A 176 8.56 7.23 3.26
N PHE A 177 8.61 5.96 3.59
CA PHE A 177 7.47 5.05 3.59
C PHE A 177 7.13 4.66 5.01
N ILE A 178 5.85 4.72 5.37
CA ILE A 178 5.31 4.28 6.66
C ILE A 178 4.32 3.17 6.35
N VAL A 179 4.60 1.94 6.78
CA VAL A 179 3.74 0.78 6.54
C VAL A 179 3.00 0.42 7.81
N ASN A 180 1.68 0.29 7.70
CA ASN A 180 0.75 0.13 8.81
C ASN A 180 -0.10 -1.13 8.65
N HIS A 181 -0.46 -1.73 9.78
CA HIS A 181 -1.61 -2.62 9.90
C HIS A 181 -2.26 -2.38 11.26
N TRP A 182 -3.32 -1.57 11.29
CA TRP A 182 -3.97 -1.16 12.52
C TRP A 182 -4.90 -2.25 13.08
N PRO A 183 -5.30 -2.16 14.37
CA PRO A 183 -6.20 -3.11 15.00
C PRO A 183 -7.53 -3.26 14.26
N SER A 184 -7.96 -4.50 14.03
CA SER A 184 -9.18 -4.80 13.29
C SER A 184 -10.45 -4.30 14.00
N ARG A 185 -11.53 -4.14 13.23
CA ARG A 185 -12.86 -3.76 13.76
C ARG A 185 -13.50 -4.88 14.63
N GLY A 186 -13.01 -6.11 14.53
CA GLY A 186 -13.53 -7.27 15.27
C GLY A 186 -13.46 -7.16 16.80
N GLY A 187 -12.60 -6.27 17.33
CA GLY A 187 -12.49 -6.00 18.77
C GLY A 187 -13.63 -5.17 19.38
N GLY A 188 -14.67 -4.80 18.60
CA GLY A 188 -15.81 -4.01 19.08
C GLY A 188 -15.43 -2.57 19.46
N LYS A 189 -16.13 -1.99 20.46
CA LYS A 189 -15.88 -0.58 20.88
C LYS A 189 -14.43 -0.25 21.25
N PRO A 190 -13.70 -1.10 22.02
CA PRO A 190 -12.29 -0.81 22.32
C PRO A 190 -11.40 -0.69 21.09
N SER A 191 -11.70 -1.40 20.00
CA SER A 191 -10.89 -1.33 18.79
C SER A 191 -10.96 0.03 18.08
N VAL A 192 -12.04 0.80 18.26
CA VAL A 192 -12.16 2.17 17.74
C VAL A 192 -11.11 3.07 18.40
N GLU A 193 -10.95 2.96 19.73
CA GLU A 193 -9.94 3.72 20.46
C GLU A 193 -8.52 3.29 20.06
N HIS A 194 -8.29 1.99 19.89
CA HIS A 194 -6.99 1.47 19.44
C HIS A 194 -6.59 2.05 18.08
N ARG A 195 -7.51 2.09 17.10
CA ARG A 195 -7.23 2.70 15.78
C ARG A 195 -7.05 4.22 15.88
N PHE A 196 -7.82 4.89 16.73
CA PHE A 196 -7.62 6.31 16.97
C PHE A 196 -6.23 6.61 17.54
N ASN A 197 -5.74 5.79 18.48
CA ASN A 197 -4.39 5.89 19.04
C ASN A 197 -3.33 5.53 17.99
N ALA A 198 -3.56 4.53 17.14
CA ALA A 198 -2.68 4.22 16.02
C ALA A 198 -2.55 5.43 15.07
N GLY A 199 -3.65 6.14 14.78
CA GLY A 199 -3.65 7.38 14.03
C GLY A 199 -2.80 8.47 14.66
N LYS A 200 -2.87 8.65 15.98
CA LYS A 200 -2.01 9.61 16.71
C LYS A 200 -0.53 9.24 16.64
N ILE A 201 -0.19 7.95 16.79
CA ILE A 201 1.20 7.48 16.67
C ILE A 201 1.72 7.72 15.26
N ASN A 202 0.95 7.35 14.24
CA ASN A 202 1.32 7.60 12.84
C ASN A 202 1.52 9.10 12.59
N ARG A 203 0.62 9.97 13.09
CA ARG A 203 0.78 11.43 13.00
C ARG A 203 2.08 11.90 13.69
N SER A 204 2.38 11.43 14.88
CA SER A 204 3.60 11.80 15.60
C SER A 204 4.88 11.38 14.86
N ILE A 205 4.87 10.24 14.16
CA ILE A 205 5.96 9.80 13.30
C ILE A 205 6.14 10.80 12.15
N ILE A 206 5.06 11.16 11.47
CA ILE A 206 5.06 12.15 10.37
C ILE A 206 5.60 13.49 10.87
N ASP A 207 5.10 13.99 12.01
CA ASP A 207 5.55 15.23 12.63
C ASP A 207 7.05 15.22 12.95
N SER A 208 7.55 14.08 13.45
CA SER A 208 8.97 13.91 13.74
C SER A 208 9.85 13.99 12.49
N ILE A 209 9.40 13.38 11.38
CA ILE A 209 10.08 13.46 10.09
C ILE A 209 10.04 14.89 9.55
N GLN A 210 8.88 15.56 9.60
CA GLN A 210 8.70 16.91 9.09
C GLN A 210 9.39 17.98 9.96
N LYS A 211 9.59 17.69 11.25
CA LYS A 211 10.39 18.56 12.12
C LYS A 211 11.86 18.65 11.67
N ILE A 212 12.41 17.55 11.13
CA ILE A 212 13.77 17.52 10.57
C ILE A 212 13.78 18.26 9.21
N ASN A 213 12.83 17.97 8.36
CA ASN A 213 12.69 18.64 7.06
C ASN A 213 11.20 18.78 6.70
N PRO A 214 10.62 20.00 6.75
CA PRO A 214 9.22 20.25 6.41
C PRO A 214 8.82 19.85 4.99
N LYS A 215 9.80 19.74 4.08
CA LYS A 215 9.59 19.29 2.70
C LYS A 215 9.79 17.78 2.50
N SER A 216 9.86 17.01 3.61
CA SER A 216 9.98 15.56 3.51
C SER A 216 8.82 14.95 2.73
N ARG A 217 9.16 14.16 1.71
CA ARG A 217 8.19 13.34 0.98
C ARG A 217 7.86 12.11 1.80
N ILE A 218 6.59 11.91 2.09
CA ILE A 218 6.11 10.85 2.96
C ILE A 218 4.92 10.16 2.30
N ILE A 219 4.93 8.83 2.30
CA ILE A 219 3.76 8.01 1.99
C ILE A 219 3.48 7.13 3.20
N SER A 220 2.33 7.33 3.82
CA SER A 220 1.78 6.42 4.83
C SER A 220 0.79 5.50 4.15
N MET A 221 1.06 4.20 4.17
CA MET A 221 0.25 3.17 3.52
C MET A 221 -0.05 2.04 4.50
N GLY A 222 -1.15 1.33 4.26
CA GLY A 222 -1.50 0.21 5.12
C GLY A 222 -2.95 -0.21 5.01
N ASP A 223 -3.25 -1.31 5.71
CA ASP A 223 -4.58 -1.65 6.17
C ASP A 223 -4.84 -0.89 7.49
N PHE A 224 -5.55 0.22 7.38
CA PHE A 224 -5.88 1.06 8.53
C PHE A 224 -7.11 0.53 9.30
N ASN A 225 -7.77 -0.50 8.79
CA ASN A 225 -9.00 -1.07 9.36
C ASN A 225 -10.12 -0.04 9.62
N ASP A 226 -9.99 1.17 9.06
CA ASP A 226 -10.97 2.25 9.08
C ASP A 226 -11.09 2.89 7.68
N ASP A 227 -12.27 3.41 7.37
CA ASP A 227 -12.52 4.12 6.12
C ASP A 227 -11.84 5.51 6.13
N PRO A 228 -11.55 6.12 4.96
CA PRO A 228 -10.90 7.44 4.87
C PRO A 228 -11.63 8.57 5.60
N VAL A 229 -12.89 8.37 5.93
CA VAL A 229 -13.77 9.33 6.61
C VAL A 229 -13.84 9.12 8.13
N ASP A 230 -13.28 8.04 8.64
CA ASP A 230 -13.35 7.69 10.06
C ASP A 230 -12.47 8.62 10.93
N PRO A 231 -12.81 8.82 12.21
CA PRO A 231 -12.09 9.73 13.11
C PRO A 231 -10.60 9.43 13.26
N SER A 232 -10.21 8.15 13.21
CA SER A 232 -8.79 7.74 13.29
C SER A 232 -7.95 8.30 12.12
N ILE A 233 -8.56 8.41 10.93
CA ILE A 233 -7.94 8.97 9.72
C ILE A 233 -8.10 10.49 9.68
N LYS A 234 -9.33 11.00 9.89
CA LYS A 234 -9.61 12.44 9.73
C LYS A 234 -9.08 13.30 10.88
N ILE A 235 -9.21 12.80 12.11
CA ILE A 235 -8.93 13.59 13.32
C ILE A 235 -7.57 13.21 13.90
N ALA A 236 -7.30 11.90 14.11
CA ALA A 236 -6.07 11.47 14.75
C ALA A 236 -4.86 11.56 13.80
N LEU A 237 -4.98 11.05 12.56
CA LEU A 237 -3.94 11.16 11.54
C LEU A 237 -3.94 12.53 10.83
N GLN A 238 -5.04 13.28 10.88
CA GLN A 238 -5.23 14.64 10.35
C GLN A 238 -5.10 14.72 8.83
N THR A 239 -5.85 13.88 8.10
CA THR A 239 -5.81 13.88 6.64
C THR A 239 -6.73 14.91 6.00
N LYS A 240 -6.33 15.43 4.84
CA LYS A 240 -7.11 16.28 3.94
C LYS A 240 -7.72 15.45 2.82
N SER A 241 -8.93 15.82 2.40
CA SER A 241 -9.64 15.18 1.27
C SER A 241 -9.35 15.86 -0.08
N GLU A 242 -8.92 17.13 -0.06
CA GLU A 242 -8.71 17.90 -1.27
C GLU A 242 -7.24 18.25 -1.48
N LYS A 243 -6.74 17.96 -2.67
CA LYS A 243 -5.35 18.26 -3.05
C LYS A 243 -5.05 19.76 -2.94
N LYS A 244 -5.99 20.62 -3.40
CA LYS A 244 -5.83 22.08 -3.42
C LYS A 244 -5.76 22.71 -2.02
N ASP A 245 -6.35 22.04 -1.01
CA ASP A 245 -6.43 22.54 0.36
C ASP A 245 -5.35 21.94 1.27
N THR A 246 -4.45 21.14 0.70
CA THR A 246 -3.38 20.45 1.43
C THR A 246 -2.09 21.26 1.40
N LYS A 247 -1.66 21.74 2.56
CA LYS A 247 -0.38 22.44 2.70
C LYS A 247 0.81 21.47 2.67
N LEU A 248 1.99 22.02 2.48
CA LEU A 248 3.25 21.27 2.35
C LEU A 248 3.46 20.22 3.46
N ASN A 249 3.15 20.57 4.69
CA ASN A 249 3.33 19.72 5.89
C ASN A 249 2.06 18.97 6.32
N GLU A 250 1.00 19.01 5.52
CA GLU A 250 -0.22 18.25 5.75
C GLU A 250 -0.22 16.95 4.93
N MET A 251 -1.17 16.07 5.24
CA MET A 251 -1.31 14.78 4.56
C MET A 251 -2.58 14.75 3.72
N TYR A 252 -2.44 14.48 2.43
CA TYR A 252 -3.54 14.28 1.48
C TYR A 252 -3.91 12.81 1.37
N ASN A 253 -5.20 12.49 1.51
CA ASN A 253 -5.71 11.13 1.34
C ASN A 253 -6.50 11.01 0.03
N PRO A 254 -5.89 10.57 -1.08
CA PRO A 254 -6.58 10.39 -2.35
C PRO A 254 -7.65 9.28 -2.31
N MET A 255 -7.56 8.36 -1.33
CA MET A 255 -8.51 7.25 -1.21
C MET A 255 -9.88 7.73 -0.74
N GLU A 256 -9.98 8.90 -0.08
CA GLU A 256 -11.27 9.47 0.30
C GLU A 256 -12.13 9.81 -0.93
N PHE A 257 -11.53 10.41 -1.96
CA PHE A 257 -12.21 10.67 -3.22
C PHE A 257 -12.64 9.37 -3.92
N LEU A 258 -11.77 8.37 -3.95
CA LEU A 258 -12.09 7.07 -4.54
C LEU A 258 -13.25 6.38 -3.81
N PHE A 259 -13.28 6.49 -2.48
CA PHE A 259 -14.33 5.92 -1.65
C PHE A 259 -15.67 6.63 -1.82
N LYS A 260 -15.69 7.97 -1.70
CA LYS A 260 -16.93 8.77 -1.68
C LYS A 260 -17.51 9.01 -3.06
N GLU A 261 -16.66 9.32 -4.05
CA GLU A 261 -17.11 9.80 -5.35
C GLU A 261 -17.04 8.72 -6.44
N LYS A 262 -16.19 7.71 -6.25
CA LYS A 262 -16.04 6.59 -7.21
C LYS A 262 -16.59 5.28 -6.67
N TYR A 263 -17.01 5.25 -5.40
CA TYR A 263 -17.55 4.07 -4.73
C TYR A 263 -16.62 2.86 -4.79
N TYR A 264 -15.31 3.10 -4.79
CA TYR A 264 -14.32 2.05 -4.69
C TYR A 264 -14.18 1.58 -3.25
N TRP A 265 -13.80 0.34 -3.10
CA TRP A 265 -13.58 -0.33 -1.83
C TRP A 265 -12.41 -1.33 -1.98
N THR A 266 -11.81 -1.71 -0.88
CA THR A 266 -10.76 -2.72 -0.83
C THR A 266 -11.19 -3.98 -0.09
N TYR A 267 -12.19 -3.86 0.75
CA TYR A 267 -12.73 -4.94 1.57
C TYR A 267 -14.25 -4.91 1.58
N LEU A 268 -14.88 -6.10 1.53
CA LEU A 268 -16.34 -6.25 1.61
C LEU A 268 -16.75 -6.96 2.89
N TYR A 269 -17.59 -6.31 3.69
CA TYR A 269 -18.17 -6.91 4.88
C TYR A 269 -19.69 -6.83 4.86
N LYS A 270 -20.34 -7.99 4.89
CA LYS A 270 -21.83 -8.10 4.85
C LYS A 270 -22.45 -7.30 3.69
N GLY A 271 -21.83 -7.34 2.51
CA GLY A 271 -22.29 -6.62 1.32
C GLY A 271 -21.97 -5.12 1.29
N LYS A 272 -21.34 -4.59 2.33
CA LYS A 272 -20.91 -3.18 2.37
C LYS A 272 -19.41 -3.08 2.04
N GLY A 273 -19.08 -2.22 1.05
CA GLY A 273 -17.70 -1.88 0.71
C GLY A 273 -17.06 -0.96 1.74
N ASN A 274 -15.82 -1.25 2.10
CA ASN A 274 -14.98 -0.42 2.96
C ASN A 274 -13.64 -0.17 2.26
N MET A 275 -13.04 1.01 2.47
CA MET A 275 -11.74 1.39 1.94
C MET A 275 -10.71 1.30 3.08
N LEU A 276 -10.39 0.07 3.51
CA LEU A 276 -9.50 -0.16 4.66
C LEU A 276 -8.03 0.03 4.29
N ASP A 277 -7.68 -0.34 3.07
CA ASP A 277 -6.32 -0.21 2.52
C ASP A 277 -6.18 1.17 1.87
N GLN A 278 -5.18 1.94 2.31
CA GLN A 278 -5.04 3.34 1.87
C GLN A 278 -3.57 3.70 1.64
N LEU A 279 -3.35 4.69 0.75
CA LEU A 279 -2.06 5.36 0.55
C LEU A 279 -2.27 6.87 0.72
N ILE A 280 -1.66 7.43 1.75
CA ILE A 280 -1.79 8.82 2.17
C ILE A 280 -0.46 9.52 1.92
N VAL A 281 -0.47 10.65 1.22
CA VAL A 281 0.74 11.33 0.76
C VAL A 281 0.93 12.68 1.44
N SER A 282 2.17 13.10 1.71
CA SER A 282 2.46 14.45 2.19
C SER A 282 2.21 15.50 1.11
N GLY A 283 1.87 16.72 1.53
CA GLY A 283 1.68 17.86 0.64
C GLY A 283 2.91 18.17 -0.22
N SER A 284 4.11 17.84 0.26
CA SER A 284 5.36 17.95 -0.52
C SER A 284 5.40 17.07 -1.78
N LEU A 285 4.59 16.02 -1.85
CA LEU A 285 4.40 15.22 -3.07
C LEU A 285 3.37 15.81 -4.04
N LEU A 286 2.68 16.88 -3.65
CA LEU A 286 1.69 17.57 -4.48
C LEU A 286 2.30 18.77 -5.24
N GLU A 287 3.52 19.14 -4.89
CA GLU A 287 4.26 20.25 -5.52
C GLU A 287 4.75 19.89 -6.94
N ASP A 288 4.76 20.87 -7.83
CA ASP A 288 5.28 20.70 -9.19
C ASP A 288 6.72 21.26 -9.27
N ASP A 289 7.63 20.59 -8.57
CA ASP A 289 9.04 21.00 -8.42
C ASP A 289 10.02 20.19 -9.28
N SER A 290 9.56 19.57 -10.38
CA SER A 290 10.30 18.68 -11.28
C SER A 290 10.86 17.40 -10.61
N LYS A 291 10.69 17.24 -9.31
CA LYS A 291 11.12 16.07 -8.54
C LYS A 291 10.00 15.01 -8.49
N LEU A 292 10.09 14.16 -7.49
CA LEU A 292 9.09 13.12 -7.28
C LEU A 292 7.75 13.72 -6.85
N ARG A 293 6.70 13.54 -7.65
CA ARG A 293 5.36 14.07 -7.37
C ARG A 293 4.26 13.03 -7.54
N PHE A 294 3.20 13.18 -6.75
CA PHE A 294 2.00 12.37 -6.85
C PHE A 294 1.22 12.68 -8.12
N LEU A 295 0.81 11.65 -8.86
CA LEU A 295 -0.08 11.79 -10.02
C LEU A 295 -1.51 11.41 -9.69
N LYS A 296 -1.74 10.16 -9.36
CA LYS A 296 -3.06 9.62 -8.99
C LYS A 296 -2.93 8.35 -8.18
N ALA A 297 -4.00 7.97 -7.49
CA ALA A 297 -4.14 6.69 -6.81
C ALA A 297 -5.25 5.84 -7.45
N GLY A 298 -5.29 4.55 -7.11
CA GLY A 298 -6.28 3.60 -7.58
C GLY A 298 -6.38 2.36 -6.71
N VAL A 299 -7.45 1.60 -6.96
CA VAL A 299 -7.64 0.24 -6.43
C VAL A 299 -7.42 -0.73 -7.58
N PHE A 300 -6.63 -1.78 -7.35
CA PHE A 300 -6.38 -2.81 -8.35
C PHE A 300 -7.49 -3.86 -8.29
N ASN A 301 -8.63 -3.53 -8.89
CA ASN A 301 -9.88 -4.29 -8.84
C ASN A 301 -10.12 -5.11 -10.12
N LYS A 302 -9.17 -5.92 -10.52
CA LYS A 302 -9.31 -6.79 -11.71
C LYS A 302 -10.37 -7.86 -11.45
N LYS A 303 -11.18 -8.18 -12.47
CA LYS A 303 -12.27 -9.15 -12.35
C LYS A 303 -11.84 -10.52 -11.83
N TRP A 304 -10.63 -10.95 -12.18
CA TRP A 304 -10.08 -12.23 -11.75
C TRP A 304 -9.66 -12.28 -10.27
N LEU A 305 -9.57 -11.12 -9.59
CA LEU A 305 -9.40 -11.06 -8.13
C LEU A 305 -10.72 -11.23 -7.37
N LEU A 306 -11.84 -11.11 -8.07
CA LEU A 306 -13.16 -11.15 -7.48
C LEU A 306 -13.78 -12.53 -7.67
N ASN A 307 -14.55 -12.97 -6.68
CA ASN A 307 -15.31 -14.20 -6.78
C ASN A 307 -16.34 -14.07 -7.92
N GLY A 308 -16.15 -14.87 -8.96
CA GLY A 308 -16.94 -14.85 -10.20
C GLY A 308 -18.34 -15.43 -10.09
N ARG A 309 -18.81 -15.82 -8.92
CA ARG A 309 -20.19 -16.30 -8.70
C ARG A 309 -21.18 -15.21 -9.05
N GLU A 310 -22.10 -15.51 -9.94
CA GLU A 310 -23.14 -14.54 -10.36
C GLU A 310 -24.12 -14.19 -9.24
N LYS A 311 -24.34 -15.08 -8.29
CA LYS A 311 -25.30 -14.94 -7.20
C LYS A 311 -24.77 -15.58 -5.91
N GLY A 312 -25.24 -15.07 -4.78
CA GLY A 312 -24.92 -15.60 -3.45
C GLY A 312 -24.13 -14.62 -2.58
N ARG A 313 -23.89 -15.02 -1.33
CA ARG A 313 -23.29 -14.17 -0.29
C ARG A 313 -21.90 -13.60 -0.66
N TRP A 314 -21.15 -14.28 -1.50
CA TRP A 314 -19.76 -13.96 -1.85
C TRP A 314 -19.58 -13.47 -3.29
N ALA A 315 -20.68 -13.24 -4.02
CA ALA A 315 -20.61 -12.73 -5.38
C ALA A 315 -19.94 -11.34 -5.40
N GLY A 316 -18.88 -11.20 -6.21
CA GLY A 316 -18.14 -9.95 -6.35
C GLY A 316 -17.23 -9.57 -5.18
N TYR A 317 -17.08 -10.42 -4.16
CA TYR A 317 -16.07 -10.24 -3.10
C TYR A 317 -14.67 -10.52 -3.64
N PRO A 318 -13.62 -9.92 -3.06
CA PRO A 318 -12.26 -10.44 -3.28
C PRO A 318 -12.24 -11.92 -2.93
N THR A 319 -11.46 -12.70 -3.66
CA THR A 319 -11.42 -14.16 -3.46
C THR A 319 -10.32 -14.52 -2.47
N PRO A 320 -10.67 -14.82 -1.20
CA PRO A 320 -9.69 -15.21 -0.19
C PRO A 320 -9.20 -16.64 -0.43
N ASN A 321 -8.02 -16.99 0.11
CA ASN A 321 -7.54 -18.36 0.09
C ASN A 321 -8.27 -19.29 1.07
N VAL A 322 -8.91 -18.73 2.12
CA VAL A 322 -9.62 -19.53 3.11
C VAL A 322 -11.03 -18.97 3.29
N ILE A 323 -12.03 -19.78 2.99
CA ILE A 323 -13.46 -19.48 3.20
C ILE A 323 -14.05 -20.51 4.18
N TYR A 324 -14.48 -20.06 5.36
CA TYR A 324 -15.04 -20.96 6.40
C TYR A 324 -14.13 -22.15 6.73
N GLY A 325 -12.84 -21.94 6.89
CA GLY A 325 -11.85 -22.98 7.15
C GLY A 325 -11.56 -23.90 5.96
N LYS A 326 -12.11 -23.62 4.77
CA LYS A 326 -11.84 -24.38 3.56
C LYS A 326 -10.90 -23.59 2.64
N PHE A 327 -9.82 -24.23 2.25
CA PHE A 327 -8.87 -23.67 1.31
C PHE A 327 -9.48 -23.55 -0.09
N ASP A 328 -9.31 -22.37 -0.71
CA ASP A 328 -9.66 -22.09 -2.10
C ASP A 328 -8.37 -21.91 -2.91
N PRO A 329 -8.02 -22.84 -3.80
CA PRO A 329 -6.78 -22.76 -4.59
C PRO A 329 -6.79 -21.62 -5.61
N GLU A 330 -7.94 -21.05 -5.93
CA GLU A 330 -8.07 -19.89 -6.82
C GLU A 330 -8.10 -18.55 -6.05
N GLY A 331 -7.99 -18.61 -4.71
CA GLY A 331 -8.01 -17.44 -3.85
C GLY A 331 -6.68 -16.65 -3.88
N TYR A 332 -6.77 -15.37 -3.58
CA TYR A 332 -5.64 -14.44 -3.49
C TYR A 332 -5.56 -13.78 -2.12
N SER A 333 -6.58 -13.02 -1.76
CA SER A 333 -6.78 -12.33 -0.49
C SER A 333 -8.22 -11.85 -0.38
N ASP A 334 -8.70 -11.66 0.85
CA ASP A 334 -9.99 -11.00 1.13
C ASP A 334 -9.95 -9.47 0.98
N HIS A 335 -8.79 -8.91 0.64
CA HIS A 335 -8.56 -7.52 0.29
C HIS A 335 -8.22 -7.32 -1.19
N LEU A 336 -8.41 -6.09 -1.70
CA LEU A 336 -7.91 -5.65 -3.00
C LEU A 336 -6.69 -4.76 -2.81
N PRO A 337 -5.64 -4.91 -3.64
CA PRO A 337 -4.48 -4.03 -3.59
C PRO A 337 -4.83 -2.58 -3.93
N VAL A 338 -4.13 -1.64 -3.31
CA VAL A 338 -4.17 -0.22 -3.64
C VAL A 338 -2.82 0.26 -4.16
N PHE A 339 -2.84 1.30 -4.98
CA PHE A 339 -1.62 1.84 -5.55
C PHE A 339 -1.73 3.34 -5.83
N LEU A 340 -0.57 3.97 -5.98
CA LEU A 340 -0.44 5.31 -6.53
C LEU A 340 0.74 5.38 -7.51
N TYR A 341 0.72 6.40 -8.36
CA TYR A 341 1.82 6.74 -9.24
C TYR A 341 2.56 7.97 -8.77
N LEU A 342 3.87 7.87 -8.78
CA LEU A 342 4.79 8.98 -8.62
C LEU A 342 5.48 9.24 -9.96
N ALA A 343 5.49 10.50 -10.41
CA ALA A 343 6.27 10.92 -11.56
C ALA A 343 7.52 11.67 -11.12
N LYS A 344 8.61 11.45 -11.84
CA LYS A 344 9.83 12.26 -11.76
C LYS A 344 10.20 12.72 -13.17
N GLU A 345 10.41 14.02 -13.34
CA GLU A 345 10.90 14.58 -14.61
C GLU A 345 12.34 14.12 -14.88
N ILE A 346 12.61 13.70 -16.11
CA ILE A 346 13.97 13.37 -16.58
C ILE A 346 14.52 14.64 -17.24
N ASN A 347 15.62 15.15 -16.69
CA ASN A 347 16.35 16.28 -17.28
C ASN A 347 17.45 15.77 -18.19
#